data_389d9c76f0da77a6d71133c37165373e
#
_entry.id   389d9c76f0da77a6d71133c37165373e
#
_cell.length_a   1.000
_cell.length_b   1.000
_cell.length_c   1.000
_cell.angle_alpha   90.00
_cell.angle_beta   90.00
_cell.angle_gamma   90.00
#
_symmetry.space_group_name_H-M   'P 1'
#
loop_
_entity.id
_entity.type
_entity.pdbx_description
1 polymer ?
#
loop_
_entity_poly.entity_id
_entity_poly.type
_entity_poly.pdbx_seq_one_letter_code
_entity_poly.pdbx_strand_id
1 'polypeptide(L)'
;MTRFSIKCLLASLIAGLVCTATAQADDVPVLIRYSKAPQKEHRDRVRNKRGVVHNTFKVVPVISATVSEHEVEALLESADVVSVEYDGVIEAHAEIDATWGLTRIGCAPVFGGTYTGATAPAFGTGVKVAIIDSGIDYNHPDLAANYAGGYDFVNSDADPLDDYGHGTHVAGTVAAVRNDTGVLGVAPGARLYGLKVLSSAGSGVWSSVIAALDWCVANQIAVANVSLGSTSYPGGSVEAAFWNAQQAGVVIVASAGNSGPGVDTVNYPGKFSSVIAVGSIDYTSNASTFSSTGPAVAISAPGSDIYSTGMGGGYLVQSGTSMAAPHVSGVAALMVGGGLIDQNANGLINDEVRSILTSTAEDLGPAGRDDTFGYGLVDAEAAMVVVAGLVPPPPPPPPPPPPPPPP
;
A
#
# COMPACT_ATOMS: atom_id res chain seq x y z
N MET A 1 10.47 45.25 5.10
CA MET A 1 10.32 43.81 5.05
C MET A 1 9.13 43.45 5.94
N THR A 2 8.05 43.14 5.32
CA THR A 2 6.70 43.05 5.86
C THR A 2 6.54 41.80 6.74
N ARG A 3 6.13 41.98 7.99
CA ARG A 3 5.75 40.91 8.92
C ARG A 3 4.47 40.26 8.38
N PHE A 4 4.56 39.05 7.84
CA PHE A 4 3.41 38.23 7.48
C PHE A 4 2.79 37.59 8.74
N SER A 5 1.52 37.80 8.90
CA SER A 5 0.71 37.46 10.07
C SER A 5 0.46 35.93 10.14
N ILE A 6 0.79 35.34 11.25
CA ILE A 6 0.54 33.90 11.62
C ILE A 6 -0.97 33.57 11.81
N LYS A 7 -1.86 34.53 11.50
CA LYS A 7 -3.32 34.36 11.72
C LYS A 7 -4.03 33.30 10.85
N CYS A 8 -3.36 32.64 9.90
CA CYS A 8 -4.00 31.69 8.97
C CYS A 8 -3.71 30.20 9.23
N LEU A 9 -2.91 29.81 10.22
CA LEU A 9 -2.58 28.38 10.44
C LEU A 9 -3.26 27.73 11.67
N LEU A 10 -4.01 28.48 12.47
CA LEU A 10 -4.63 27.95 13.70
C LEU A 10 -6.10 27.54 13.55
N ALA A 11 -6.71 27.65 12.37
CA ALA A 11 -8.16 27.46 12.21
C ALA A 11 -8.61 26.09 11.66
N SER A 12 -7.72 25.13 11.42
CA SER A 12 -8.10 23.90 10.68
C SER A 12 -7.95 22.56 11.41
N LEU A 13 -7.67 22.52 12.70
CA LEU A 13 -7.42 21.23 13.40
C LEU A 13 -8.21 21.02 14.70
N ILE A 14 -9.39 21.65 14.89
CA ILE A 14 -10.26 21.32 16.02
C ILE A 14 -11.66 21.00 15.50
N ALA A 15 -11.86 19.75 15.08
CA ALA A 15 -13.18 19.16 14.93
C ALA A 15 -13.12 17.72 15.45
N GLY A 16 -13.50 17.52 16.71
CA GLY A 16 -13.75 16.19 17.23
C GLY A 16 -13.33 15.96 18.67
N LEU A 17 -13.96 16.66 19.62
CA LEU A 17 -14.37 16.10 20.91
C LEU A 17 -15.28 17.09 21.63
N VAL A 18 -16.58 16.83 21.63
CA VAL A 18 -17.52 17.57 22.49
C VAL A 18 -17.46 16.91 23.86
N CYS A 19 -16.80 17.55 24.81
CA CYS A 19 -17.03 17.33 26.23
C CYS A 19 -17.21 18.71 26.89
N THR A 20 -18.36 18.92 27.49
CA THR A 20 -18.71 20.15 28.21
C THR A 20 -17.86 20.27 29.46
N ALA A 21 -16.89 21.17 29.44
CA ALA A 21 -16.24 21.72 30.61
C ALA A 21 -15.88 23.19 30.33
N THR A 22 -16.08 24.02 31.34
CA THR A 22 -15.82 25.47 31.39
C THR A 22 -14.54 25.85 30.66
N ALA A 23 -14.62 26.82 29.77
CA ALA A 23 -13.49 27.37 29.00
C ALA A 23 -12.39 27.88 29.95
N GLN A 24 -11.43 27.04 30.21
CA GLN A 24 -10.09 27.39 30.69
C GLN A 24 -9.29 27.70 29.44
N ALA A 25 -8.57 28.82 29.38
CA ALA A 25 -7.71 29.14 28.24
C ALA A 25 -6.81 27.92 27.99
N ASP A 26 -6.87 27.36 26.77
CA ASP A 26 -6.16 26.14 26.42
C ASP A 26 -4.66 26.40 26.54
N ASP A 27 -4.01 25.67 27.46
CA ASP A 27 -2.57 25.66 27.60
C ASP A 27 -1.96 24.92 26.41
N VAL A 28 -1.00 25.57 25.71
CA VAL A 28 -0.35 25.01 24.51
C VAL A 28 1.14 24.72 24.77
N PRO A 29 1.66 23.59 24.33
CA PRO A 29 3.09 23.30 24.37
C PRO A 29 3.80 24.10 23.30
N VAL A 30 4.90 24.79 23.69
CA VAL A 30 5.65 25.68 22.80
C VAL A 30 7.16 25.54 22.93
N LEU A 31 7.86 25.80 21.83
CA LEU A 31 9.31 25.99 21.76
C LEU A 31 9.59 27.50 21.62
N ILE A 32 10.15 28.11 22.67
CA ILE A 32 10.48 29.54 22.70
C ILE A 32 11.95 29.69 22.34
N ARG A 33 12.23 30.22 21.13
CA ARG A 33 13.57 30.45 20.64
C ARG A 33 14.05 31.87 20.99
N TYR A 34 15.21 31.97 21.57
CA TYR A 34 15.85 33.22 21.96
C TYR A 34 17.02 33.55 21.02
N SER A 35 17.40 34.85 20.97
CA SER A 35 18.54 35.33 20.19
C SER A 35 19.89 34.87 20.76
N LYS A 36 19.95 34.47 22.04
CA LYS A 36 21.11 33.95 22.76
C LYS A 36 20.68 32.81 23.68
N ALA A 37 21.64 32.01 24.16
CA ALA A 37 21.39 30.93 25.10
C ALA A 37 20.52 31.38 26.27
N PRO A 38 19.40 30.70 26.57
CA PRO A 38 18.47 31.09 27.60
C PRO A 38 19.13 31.05 29.00
N GLN A 39 18.89 32.13 29.76
CA GLN A 39 19.37 32.29 31.13
C GLN A 39 18.22 32.11 32.15
N LYS A 40 18.51 32.30 33.44
CA LYS A 40 17.49 32.21 34.50
C LYS A 40 16.34 33.14 34.26
N GLU A 41 16.61 34.40 33.83
CA GLU A 41 15.61 35.43 33.58
C GLU A 41 14.57 35.03 32.54
N HIS A 42 14.96 34.29 31.51
CA HIS A 42 14.05 33.81 30.44
C HIS A 42 13.07 32.76 31.00
N ARG A 43 13.57 31.81 31.84
CA ARG A 43 12.73 30.82 32.54
C ARG A 43 11.78 31.47 33.54
N ASP A 44 12.27 32.47 34.30
CA ASP A 44 11.45 33.20 35.27
C ASP A 44 10.35 34.03 34.56
N ARG A 45 10.63 34.59 33.38
CA ARG A 45 9.63 35.26 32.52
C ARG A 45 8.48 34.33 32.16
N VAL A 46 8.75 33.14 31.68
CA VAL A 46 7.73 32.13 31.35
C VAL A 46 6.91 31.78 32.61
N ARG A 47 7.56 31.49 33.73
CA ARG A 47 6.91 31.16 35.01
C ARG A 47 6.04 32.31 35.56
N ASN A 48 6.51 33.56 35.45
CA ASN A 48 5.75 34.72 35.91
C ASN A 48 4.47 34.94 35.11
N LYS A 49 4.41 34.39 33.91
CA LYS A 49 3.22 34.34 33.04
C LYS A 49 2.41 33.04 33.24
N ARG A 50 2.60 32.33 34.36
CA ARG A 50 1.97 31.07 34.72
C ARG A 50 2.32 29.89 33.78
N GLY A 51 3.30 30.06 32.91
CA GLY A 51 3.79 28.98 32.05
C GLY A 51 4.65 27.96 32.84
N VAL A 52 4.61 26.71 32.38
CA VAL A 52 5.44 25.62 32.91
C VAL A 52 6.63 25.42 31.99
N VAL A 53 7.85 25.65 32.50
CA VAL A 53 9.09 25.38 31.77
C VAL A 53 9.45 23.90 31.93
N HIS A 54 9.57 23.18 30.81
CA HIS A 54 9.94 21.77 30.79
C HIS A 54 11.46 21.59 30.63
N ASN A 55 12.02 22.15 29.53
CA ASN A 55 13.44 21.99 29.24
C ASN A 55 14.09 23.33 28.81
N THR A 56 15.41 23.41 28.99
CA THR A 56 16.27 24.44 28.41
C THR A 56 17.37 23.73 27.63
N PHE A 57 17.39 23.92 26.33
CA PHE A 57 18.31 23.18 25.46
C PHE A 57 19.68 23.86 25.38
N LYS A 58 20.71 23.02 25.13
CA LYS A 58 22.10 23.50 24.99
C LYS A 58 22.54 23.58 23.53
N VAL A 59 21.94 22.78 22.66
CA VAL A 59 22.28 22.67 21.24
C VAL A 59 21.69 23.85 20.45
N VAL A 60 20.56 24.37 20.93
CA VAL A 60 19.84 25.51 20.36
C VAL A 60 19.38 26.43 21.48
N PRO A 61 19.27 27.75 21.24
CA PRO A 61 18.84 28.71 22.25
C PRO A 61 17.32 28.69 22.46
N VAL A 62 16.79 27.55 22.94
CA VAL A 62 15.36 27.28 23.05
C VAL A 62 15.00 26.82 24.46
N ILE A 63 13.83 27.22 24.92
CA ILE A 63 13.10 26.68 26.08
C ILE A 63 11.85 25.97 25.56
N SER A 64 11.59 24.71 25.98
CA SER A 64 10.26 24.12 25.86
C SER A 64 9.42 24.43 27.09
N ALA A 65 8.17 24.84 26.86
CA ALA A 65 7.25 25.25 27.91
C ALA A 65 5.80 24.97 27.52
N THR A 66 4.92 24.86 28.49
CA THR A 66 3.48 24.98 28.31
C THR A 66 3.03 26.37 28.76
N VAL A 67 2.32 27.10 27.91
CA VAL A 67 1.81 28.45 28.19
C VAL A 67 0.37 28.56 27.70
N SER A 68 -0.40 29.51 28.24
CA SER A 68 -1.73 29.79 27.65
C SER A 68 -1.57 30.42 26.27
N GLU A 69 -2.51 30.13 25.35
CA GLU A 69 -2.48 30.68 23.98
C GLU A 69 -2.36 32.22 23.95
N HIS A 70 -2.98 32.88 24.91
CA HIS A 70 -2.89 34.34 25.06
C HIS A 70 -1.46 34.84 25.36
N GLU A 71 -0.65 34.05 26.08
CA GLU A 71 0.72 34.40 26.46
C GLU A 71 1.73 34.24 25.32
N VAL A 72 1.38 33.49 24.25
CA VAL A 72 2.22 33.31 23.05
C VAL A 72 2.50 34.67 22.39
N GLU A 73 1.48 35.50 22.20
CA GLU A 73 1.66 36.84 21.62
C GLU A 73 2.52 37.73 22.52
N ALA A 74 2.28 37.72 23.82
CA ALA A 74 3.05 38.47 24.80
C ALA A 74 4.52 38.02 24.95
N LEU A 75 4.83 36.75 24.62
CA LEU A 75 6.20 36.26 24.56
C LEU A 75 6.91 36.76 23.29
N LEU A 76 6.18 36.81 22.15
CA LEU A 76 6.71 37.29 20.87
C LEU A 76 7.04 38.79 20.89
N GLU A 77 6.42 39.58 21.77
CA GLU A 77 6.74 41.02 21.96
C GLU A 77 8.09 41.26 22.65
N SER A 78 8.66 40.21 23.27
CA SER A 78 9.96 40.36 23.96
C SER A 78 11.10 40.50 22.95
N ALA A 79 11.96 41.48 23.12
CA ALA A 79 13.00 41.85 22.16
C ALA A 79 14.08 40.73 21.95
N ASP A 80 14.22 39.84 22.89
CA ASP A 80 15.15 38.71 22.88
C ASP A 80 14.53 37.40 22.40
N VAL A 81 13.21 37.33 22.15
CA VAL A 81 12.51 36.20 21.57
C VAL A 81 12.52 36.32 20.04
N VAL A 82 13.05 35.28 19.39
CA VAL A 82 13.13 35.18 17.92
C VAL A 82 11.85 34.57 17.33
N SER A 83 11.37 33.50 17.97
CA SER A 83 10.12 32.82 17.59
C SER A 83 9.52 32.08 18.80
N VAL A 84 8.20 31.87 18.73
CA VAL A 84 7.48 30.91 19.56
C VAL A 84 6.80 29.96 18.58
N GLU A 85 7.17 28.68 18.67
CA GLU A 85 6.74 27.64 17.75
C GLU A 85 5.94 26.60 18.56
N TYR A 86 4.97 25.96 17.94
CA TYR A 86 4.24 24.85 18.56
C TYR A 86 5.19 23.65 18.76
N ASP A 87 5.21 23.08 19.97
CA ASP A 87 5.94 21.85 20.28
C ASP A 87 5.03 20.65 19.96
N GLY A 88 5.02 20.28 18.68
CA GLY A 88 4.15 19.25 18.15
C GLY A 88 4.51 17.84 18.64
N VAL A 89 3.53 16.99 18.69
CA VAL A 89 3.73 15.55 18.96
C VAL A 89 4.52 14.94 17.82
N ILE A 90 5.53 14.15 18.15
CA ILE A 90 6.22 13.25 17.22
C ILE A 90 5.78 11.82 17.51
N GLU A 91 5.43 11.08 16.46
CA GLU A 91 5.07 9.68 16.54
C GLU A 91 6.07 8.85 15.75
N ALA A 92 6.29 7.61 16.17
CA ALA A 92 7.00 6.65 15.33
C ALA A 92 6.16 6.37 14.08
N HIS A 93 6.78 6.38 12.89
CA HIS A 93 6.08 6.02 11.66
C HIS A 93 5.57 4.59 11.76
N ALA A 94 4.27 4.39 11.54
CA ALA A 94 3.71 3.05 11.37
C ALA A 94 4.16 2.48 10.02
N GLU A 95 4.28 1.15 9.90
CA GLU A 95 4.64 0.46 8.65
C GLU A 95 3.77 0.91 7.45
N ILE A 96 2.48 1.15 7.68
CA ILE A 96 1.55 1.62 6.65
C ILE A 96 1.90 3.03 6.16
N ASP A 97 2.43 3.89 7.03
CA ASP A 97 2.78 5.27 6.67
C ASP A 97 4.07 5.33 5.86
N ALA A 98 4.93 4.31 5.95
CA ALA A 98 6.12 4.18 5.13
C ALA A 98 5.78 3.91 3.65
N THR A 99 4.55 3.44 3.37
CA THR A 99 4.09 3.03 2.04
C THR A 99 2.85 3.84 1.62
N TRP A 100 3.05 5.02 1.05
CA TRP A 100 1.96 5.90 0.62
C TRP A 100 0.91 5.19 -0.25
N GLY A 101 1.34 4.19 -1.03
CA GLY A 101 0.49 3.41 -1.91
C GLY A 101 -0.64 2.70 -1.16
N LEU A 102 -0.34 2.08 -0.01
CA LEU A 102 -1.34 1.37 0.79
C LEU A 102 -2.41 2.33 1.33
N THR A 103 -2.00 3.48 1.82
CA THR A 103 -2.93 4.52 2.30
C THR A 103 -3.80 5.02 1.15
N ARG A 104 -3.21 5.25 -0.03
CA ARG A 104 -3.93 5.78 -1.20
C ARG A 104 -4.99 4.84 -1.73
N ILE A 105 -4.77 3.53 -1.65
CA ILE A 105 -5.74 2.52 -2.11
C ILE A 105 -6.66 1.99 -1.00
N GLY A 106 -6.74 2.64 0.17
CA GLY A 106 -7.70 2.31 1.21
C GLY A 106 -7.40 1.04 2.01
N CYS A 107 -6.11 0.65 2.21
CA CYS A 107 -5.77 -0.54 2.99
C CYS A 107 -6.00 -0.38 4.51
N ALA A 108 -5.93 0.83 5.06
CA ALA A 108 -6.04 1.06 6.50
C ALA A 108 -7.39 0.57 7.10
N PRO A 109 -8.57 0.89 6.53
CA PRO A 109 -9.83 0.33 6.99
C PRO A 109 -9.90 -1.20 6.86
N VAL A 110 -9.28 -1.77 5.82
CA VAL A 110 -9.24 -3.22 5.60
C VAL A 110 -8.46 -3.92 6.71
N PHE A 111 -7.28 -3.40 7.05
CA PHE A 111 -6.43 -3.93 8.11
C PHE A 111 -7.02 -3.70 9.52
N GLY A 112 -7.79 -2.65 9.68
CA GLY A 112 -8.51 -2.37 10.92
C GLY A 112 -9.81 -3.16 11.08
N GLY A 113 -10.32 -3.78 10.01
CA GLY A 113 -11.63 -4.42 9.99
C GLY A 113 -12.76 -3.43 10.20
N THR A 114 -12.61 -2.18 9.72
CA THR A 114 -13.56 -1.07 9.94
C THR A 114 -14.39 -0.72 8.71
N TYR A 115 -14.18 -1.41 7.57
CA TYR A 115 -14.98 -1.24 6.36
C TYR A 115 -16.39 -1.83 6.53
N THR A 116 -17.34 -1.32 5.75
CA THR A 116 -18.74 -1.76 5.84
C THR A 116 -18.90 -3.26 5.56
N GLY A 117 -19.54 -3.97 6.47
CA GLY A 117 -19.74 -5.42 6.37
C GLY A 117 -18.58 -6.26 6.89
N ALA A 118 -17.46 -5.65 7.34
CA ALA A 118 -16.34 -6.38 7.90
C ALA A 118 -16.75 -7.18 9.14
N THR A 119 -16.35 -8.44 9.20
CA THR A 119 -16.48 -9.30 10.40
C THR A 119 -15.17 -9.45 11.15
N ALA A 120 -14.03 -9.14 10.47
CA ALA A 120 -12.67 -9.16 10.99
C ALA A 120 -11.74 -8.39 10.04
N PRO A 121 -10.53 -8.01 10.49
CA PRO A 121 -9.46 -7.53 9.61
C PRO A 121 -9.15 -8.53 8.49
N ALA A 122 -8.85 -8.04 7.29
CA ALA A 122 -8.49 -8.87 6.14
C ALA A 122 -7.02 -8.65 5.77
N PHE A 123 -6.29 -9.74 5.63
CA PHE A 123 -4.84 -9.75 5.34
C PHE A 123 -4.47 -10.64 4.16
N GLY A 124 -5.44 -11.23 3.44
CA GLY A 124 -5.18 -12.21 2.38
C GLY A 124 -4.60 -13.53 2.89
N THR A 125 -4.90 -13.90 4.14
CA THR A 125 -4.26 -15.00 4.86
C THR A 125 -4.37 -16.34 4.10
N GLY A 126 -3.21 -16.94 3.82
CA GLY A 126 -3.09 -18.25 3.19
C GLY A 126 -3.31 -18.24 1.67
N VAL A 127 -3.69 -17.12 1.07
CA VAL A 127 -3.83 -17.02 -0.39
C VAL A 127 -2.47 -17.16 -1.07
N LYS A 128 -2.38 -18.06 -2.05
CA LYS A 128 -1.16 -18.30 -2.81
C LYS A 128 -0.99 -17.25 -3.89
N VAL A 129 0.09 -16.47 -3.80
CA VAL A 129 0.46 -15.45 -4.78
C VAL A 129 1.82 -15.78 -5.39
N ALA A 130 1.88 -15.95 -6.71
CA ALA A 130 3.12 -16.14 -7.43
C ALA A 130 3.69 -14.79 -7.90
N ILE A 131 4.97 -14.61 -7.72
CA ILE A 131 5.77 -13.50 -8.26
C ILE A 131 6.59 -14.06 -9.42
N ILE A 132 6.10 -13.85 -10.65
CA ILE A 132 6.79 -14.26 -11.88
C ILE A 132 7.74 -13.14 -12.28
N ASP A 133 9.01 -13.24 -11.85
CA ASP A 133 9.96 -12.14 -11.87
C ASP A 133 11.44 -12.64 -11.80
N SER A 134 12.33 -11.86 -11.19
CA SER A 134 13.75 -12.18 -10.98
C SER A 134 14.02 -13.12 -9.78
N GLY A 135 12.98 -13.56 -9.09
CA GLY A 135 13.06 -14.33 -7.83
C GLY A 135 12.59 -13.54 -6.63
N ILE A 136 12.80 -14.07 -5.44
CA ILE A 136 12.49 -13.42 -4.14
C ILE A 136 13.69 -13.62 -3.22
N ASP A 137 14.17 -12.57 -2.56
CA ASP A 137 15.04 -12.71 -1.39
C ASP A 137 14.22 -13.21 -0.20
N TYR A 138 14.00 -14.50 -0.16
CA TYR A 138 13.21 -15.18 0.88
C TYR A 138 13.89 -15.16 2.26
N ASN A 139 15.11 -14.65 2.37
CA ASN A 139 15.77 -14.40 3.65
C ASN A 139 15.47 -13.00 4.22
N HIS A 140 14.83 -12.12 3.43
CA HIS A 140 14.46 -10.79 3.88
C HIS A 140 13.52 -10.86 5.09
N PRO A 141 13.76 -10.10 6.19
CA PRO A 141 12.94 -10.16 7.41
C PRO A 141 11.43 -9.98 7.18
N ASP A 142 11.05 -9.10 6.26
CA ASP A 142 9.64 -8.83 5.95
C ASP A 142 9.02 -9.81 4.94
N LEU A 143 9.78 -10.75 4.38
CA LEU A 143 9.28 -11.72 3.40
C LEU A 143 9.34 -13.17 3.90
N ALA A 144 10.32 -13.50 4.73
CA ALA A 144 10.63 -14.88 5.13
C ALA A 144 9.43 -15.64 5.71
N ALA A 145 8.58 -14.99 6.52
CA ALA A 145 7.42 -15.63 7.13
C ALA A 145 6.30 -15.93 6.13
N ASN A 146 6.19 -15.18 5.04
CA ASN A 146 5.19 -15.35 3.99
C ASN A 146 5.70 -16.19 2.81
N TYR A 147 7.01 -16.34 2.66
CA TYR A 147 7.57 -17.16 1.60
C TYR A 147 7.17 -18.65 1.77
N ALA A 148 6.72 -19.26 0.69
CA ALA A 148 6.20 -20.62 0.72
C ALA A 148 6.86 -21.58 -0.29
N GLY A 149 7.82 -21.08 -1.08
CA GLY A 149 8.54 -21.87 -2.07
C GLY A 149 8.56 -21.20 -3.45
N GLY A 150 8.87 -21.99 -4.46
CA GLY A 150 8.93 -21.49 -5.84
C GLY A 150 9.81 -22.39 -6.72
N TYR A 151 10.23 -21.84 -7.86
CA TYR A 151 11.10 -22.52 -8.81
C TYR A 151 11.91 -21.51 -9.63
N ASP A 152 13.17 -21.84 -9.91
CA ASP A 152 14.04 -21.07 -10.81
C ASP A 152 14.02 -21.71 -12.24
N PHE A 153 13.36 -21.03 -13.16
CA PHE A 153 13.30 -21.44 -14.58
C PHE A 153 14.50 -20.98 -15.38
N VAL A 154 15.38 -20.16 -14.81
CA VAL A 154 16.63 -19.73 -15.44
C VAL A 154 17.70 -20.82 -15.26
N ASN A 155 17.84 -21.33 -14.03
CA ASN A 155 18.82 -22.33 -13.65
C ASN A 155 18.23 -23.77 -13.62
N SER A 156 16.90 -23.90 -13.74
CA SER A 156 16.16 -25.18 -13.70
C SER A 156 16.31 -25.92 -12.38
N ASP A 157 16.17 -25.22 -11.26
CA ASP A 157 16.24 -25.75 -9.91
C ASP A 157 15.13 -25.20 -9.00
N ALA A 158 15.14 -25.61 -7.73
CA ALA A 158 14.13 -25.22 -6.75
C ALA A 158 14.52 -24.02 -5.88
N ASP A 159 15.55 -23.27 -6.26
CA ASP A 159 16.07 -22.13 -5.53
C ASP A 159 15.84 -20.80 -6.29
N PRO A 160 14.66 -20.19 -6.18
CA PRO A 160 14.35 -18.92 -6.85
C PRO A 160 14.84 -17.70 -6.07
N LEU A 161 16.03 -17.80 -5.46
CA LEU A 161 16.64 -16.65 -4.80
C LEU A 161 16.87 -15.52 -5.81
N ASP A 162 16.44 -14.32 -5.42
CA ASP A 162 16.60 -13.14 -6.28
C ASP A 162 18.09 -12.72 -6.37
N ASP A 163 18.55 -12.49 -7.58
CA ASP A 163 19.91 -12.04 -7.90
C ASP A 163 19.93 -10.74 -8.72
N TYR A 164 18.76 -10.08 -8.87
CA TYR A 164 18.58 -8.81 -9.55
C TYR A 164 17.93 -7.74 -8.67
N GLY A 165 16.95 -8.14 -7.82
CA GLY A 165 16.31 -7.30 -6.81
C GLY A 165 14.92 -6.79 -7.17
N HIS A 166 14.48 -6.92 -8.42
CA HIS A 166 13.17 -6.43 -8.85
C HIS A 166 12.03 -7.28 -8.27
N GLY A 167 12.14 -8.61 -8.33
CA GLY A 167 11.11 -9.51 -7.79
C GLY A 167 10.96 -9.42 -6.27
N THR A 168 12.07 -9.16 -5.55
CA THR A 168 12.04 -8.91 -4.11
C THR A 168 11.22 -7.67 -3.78
N HIS A 169 11.41 -6.56 -4.52
CA HIS A 169 10.66 -5.33 -4.35
C HIS A 169 9.16 -5.52 -4.63
N VAL A 170 8.85 -6.20 -5.71
CA VAL A 170 7.48 -6.59 -6.09
C VAL A 170 6.83 -7.45 -5.00
N ALA A 171 7.54 -8.45 -4.49
CA ALA A 171 7.05 -9.34 -3.43
C ALA A 171 6.69 -8.58 -2.15
N GLY A 172 7.52 -7.59 -1.75
CA GLY A 172 7.24 -6.75 -0.59
C GLY A 172 5.97 -5.93 -0.75
N THR A 173 5.78 -5.32 -1.91
CA THR A 173 4.56 -4.56 -2.20
C THR A 173 3.30 -5.44 -2.13
N VAL A 174 3.39 -6.72 -2.57
CA VAL A 174 2.26 -7.67 -2.43
C VAL A 174 2.04 -8.05 -0.97
N ALA A 175 3.09 -8.51 -0.26
CA ALA A 175 2.88 -9.25 0.98
C ALA A 175 4.06 -9.18 1.97
N ALA A 176 4.72 -8.02 2.11
CA ALA A 176 5.57 -7.80 3.28
C ALA A 176 4.75 -7.99 4.55
N VAL A 177 5.30 -8.71 5.53
CA VAL A 177 4.59 -9.11 6.75
C VAL A 177 4.36 -7.93 7.69
N ARG A 178 3.30 -8.00 8.50
CA ARG A 178 3.05 -7.05 9.57
C ARG A 178 3.85 -7.44 10.80
N ASN A 179 4.96 -6.74 11.07
CA ASN A 179 5.89 -7.05 12.17
C ASN A 179 6.39 -5.81 12.92
N ASP A 180 5.76 -4.64 12.69
CA ASP A 180 6.07 -3.34 13.29
C ASP A 180 7.46 -2.79 12.87
N THR A 181 8.02 -3.30 11.77
CA THR A 181 9.30 -2.84 11.21
C THR A 181 9.24 -2.81 9.67
N GLY A 182 10.05 -1.94 9.07
CA GLY A 182 10.24 -1.89 7.63
C GLY A 182 9.02 -1.44 6.85
N VAL A 183 8.46 -2.33 6.01
CA VAL A 183 7.32 -2.04 5.13
C VAL A 183 6.20 -3.05 5.30
N LEU A 184 5.00 -2.64 4.92
CA LEU A 184 3.80 -3.48 4.92
C LEU A 184 3.36 -3.73 3.47
N GLY A 185 3.01 -4.97 3.15
CA GLY A 185 2.40 -5.32 1.87
C GLY A 185 0.88 -5.15 1.88
N VAL A 186 0.27 -5.09 0.70
CA VAL A 186 -1.19 -4.96 0.55
C VAL A 186 -1.93 -6.17 1.11
N ALA A 187 -1.35 -7.38 1.01
CA ALA A 187 -1.92 -8.62 1.54
C ALA A 187 -0.91 -9.31 2.48
N PRO A 188 -0.64 -8.76 3.68
CA PRO A 188 0.48 -9.17 4.53
C PRO A 188 0.34 -10.58 5.13
N GLY A 189 -0.76 -11.28 4.90
CA GLY A 189 -0.96 -12.68 5.27
C GLY A 189 -0.92 -13.65 4.08
N ALA A 190 -0.70 -13.18 2.86
CA ALA A 190 -0.62 -14.03 1.67
C ALA A 190 0.67 -14.88 1.66
N ARG A 191 0.62 -16.00 0.94
CA ARG A 191 1.76 -16.93 0.78
C ARG A 191 2.45 -16.66 -0.55
N LEU A 192 3.71 -16.23 -0.49
CA LEU A 192 4.51 -15.85 -1.64
C LEU A 192 5.24 -17.07 -2.25
N TYR A 193 5.15 -17.18 -3.57
CA TYR A 193 5.89 -18.15 -4.36
C TYR A 193 6.76 -17.41 -5.39
N GLY A 194 8.08 -17.56 -5.31
CA GLY A 194 9.01 -17.00 -6.26
C GLY A 194 9.10 -17.86 -7.53
N LEU A 195 8.74 -17.31 -8.68
CA LEU A 195 8.91 -17.98 -9.96
C LEU A 195 9.93 -17.19 -10.78
N LYS A 196 11.20 -17.59 -10.65
CA LYS A 196 12.31 -16.86 -11.26
C LYS A 196 12.40 -17.18 -12.75
N VAL A 197 12.02 -16.19 -13.57
CA VAL A 197 12.09 -16.24 -15.04
C VAL A 197 13.05 -15.21 -15.62
N LEU A 198 13.51 -14.26 -14.80
CA LEU A 198 14.52 -13.27 -15.15
C LEU A 198 15.84 -13.60 -14.46
N SER A 199 16.92 -13.47 -15.20
CA SER A 199 18.31 -13.65 -14.72
C SER A 199 18.80 -12.45 -13.90
N SER A 200 20.02 -12.54 -13.39
CA SER A 200 20.73 -11.44 -12.72
C SER A 200 20.98 -10.20 -13.62
N ALA A 201 20.70 -10.31 -14.92
CA ALA A 201 20.71 -9.17 -15.85
C ALA A 201 19.30 -8.54 -16.02
N GLY A 202 18.28 -9.01 -15.27
CA GLY A 202 16.90 -8.52 -15.40
C GLY A 202 16.22 -8.90 -16.71
N SER A 203 16.67 -9.97 -17.36
CA SER A 203 16.13 -10.42 -18.66
C SER A 203 15.87 -11.92 -18.66
N GLY A 204 14.91 -12.35 -19.48
CA GLY A 204 14.50 -13.75 -19.58
C GLY A 204 13.86 -14.05 -20.93
N VAL A 205 13.26 -15.22 -21.04
CA VAL A 205 12.62 -15.71 -22.28
C VAL A 205 11.17 -16.13 -22.02
N TRP A 206 10.31 -16.01 -23.00
CA TRP A 206 8.89 -16.34 -22.87
C TRP A 206 8.61 -17.81 -22.54
N SER A 207 9.48 -18.72 -22.93
CA SER A 207 9.35 -20.13 -22.54
C SER A 207 9.43 -20.35 -21.04
N SER A 208 10.26 -19.56 -20.32
CA SER A 208 10.30 -19.59 -18.85
C SER A 208 9.01 -19.03 -18.24
N VAL A 209 8.42 -17.99 -18.85
CA VAL A 209 7.11 -17.46 -18.41
C VAL A 209 5.99 -18.48 -18.64
N ILE A 210 5.96 -19.17 -19.79
CA ILE A 210 5.01 -20.27 -20.05
C ILE A 210 5.15 -21.35 -18.97
N ALA A 211 6.38 -21.79 -18.69
CA ALA A 211 6.62 -22.80 -17.67
C ALA A 211 6.20 -22.33 -16.25
N ALA A 212 6.38 -21.05 -15.94
CA ALA A 212 5.90 -20.47 -14.69
C ALA A 212 4.35 -20.46 -14.62
N LEU A 213 3.65 -20.20 -15.72
CA LEU A 213 2.19 -20.30 -15.77
C LEU A 213 1.70 -21.73 -15.61
N ASP A 214 2.35 -22.73 -16.25
CA ASP A 214 2.06 -24.15 -16.03
C ASP A 214 2.25 -24.53 -14.54
N TRP A 215 3.32 -24.01 -13.93
CA TRP A 215 3.58 -24.21 -12.50
C TRP A 215 2.49 -23.59 -11.63
N CYS A 216 2.01 -22.38 -11.97
CA CYS A 216 0.89 -21.73 -11.27
C CYS A 216 -0.37 -22.60 -11.27
N VAL A 217 -0.74 -23.12 -12.43
CA VAL A 217 -1.91 -24.00 -12.56
C VAL A 217 -1.73 -25.30 -11.75
N ALA A 218 -0.57 -25.96 -11.88
CA ALA A 218 -0.27 -27.22 -11.18
C ALA A 218 -0.27 -27.06 -9.65
N ASN A 219 0.12 -25.88 -9.13
CA ASN A 219 0.21 -25.58 -7.70
C ASN A 219 -0.99 -24.80 -7.16
N GLN A 220 -2.04 -24.62 -7.96
CA GLN A 220 -3.27 -23.91 -7.55
C GLN A 220 -2.97 -22.51 -7.02
N ILE A 221 -2.19 -21.73 -7.75
CA ILE A 221 -1.92 -20.34 -7.45
C ILE A 221 -3.20 -19.55 -7.73
N ALA A 222 -3.62 -18.74 -6.76
CA ALA A 222 -4.81 -17.90 -6.91
C ALA A 222 -4.52 -16.63 -7.71
N VAL A 223 -3.38 -15.99 -7.47
CA VAL A 223 -2.98 -14.73 -8.08
C VAL A 223 -1.55 -14.85 -8.60
N ALA A 224 -1.30 -14.49 -9.85
CA ALA A 224 0.02 -14.38 -10.45
C ALA A 224 0.32 -12.92 -10.81
N ASN A 225 1.35 -12.36 -10.19
CA ASN A 225 1.88 -11.04 -10.53
C ASN A 225 2.97 -11.18 -11.59
N VAL A 226 2.84 -10.44 -12.69
CA VAL A 226 3.75 -10.45 -13.84
C VAL A 226 4.24 -9.03 -14.10
N SER A 227 5.26 -8.61 -13.37
CA SER A 227 5.83 -7.26 -13.47
C SER A 227 6.96 -7.16 -14.51
N LEU A 228 6.77 -7.78 -15.67
CA LEU A 228 7.71 -7.85 -16.78
C LEU A 228 6.97 -7.80 -18.11
N GLY A 229 7.72 -7.65 -19.21
CA GLY A 229 7.07 -7.70 -20.53
C GLY A 229 7.95 -7.30 -21.71
N SER A 230 7.32 -7.19 -22.86
CA SER A 230 7.92 -6.79 -24.13
C SER A 230 6.97 -5.90 -24.94
N THR A 231 7.53 -4.96 -25.69
CA THR A 231 6.76 -4.13 -26.64
C THR A 231 6.29 -4.91 -27.86
N SER A 232 6.99 -6.01 -28.19
CA SER A 232 6.68 -6.84 -29.36
C SER A 232 5.73 -7.98 -28.98
N TYR A 233 4.77 -8.30 -29.88
CA TYR A 233 3.90 -9.45 -29.73
C TYR A 233 4.71 -10.75 -29.68
N PRO A 234 4.57 -11.54 -28.60
CA PRO A 234 5.43 -12.71 -28.39
C PRO A 234 4.96 -13.96 -29.12
N GLY A 235 3.82 -13.90 -29.84
CA GLY A 235 3.24 -15.00 -30.58
C GLY A 235 2.09 -15.72 -29.87
N GLY A 236 1.27 -16.42 -30.67
CA GLY A 236 0.04 -17.06 -30.20
C GLY A 236 0.23 -18.15 -29.15
N SER A 237 1.40 -18.80 -29.08
CA SER A 237 1.67 -19.81 -28.04
C SER A 237 1.78 -19.17 -26.66
N VAL A 238 2.39 -17.98 -26.56
CA VAL A 238 2.49 -17.24 -25.29
C VAL A 238 1.09 -16.75 -24.89
N GLU A 239 0.34 -16.13 -25.82
CA GLU A 239 -1.03 -15.68 -25.57
C GLU A 239 -1.94 -16.82 -25.10
N ALA A 240 -1.84 -18.00 -25.75
CA ALA A 240 -2.59 -19.19 -25.34
C ALA A 240 -2.22 -19.68 -23.93
N ALA A 241 -0.96 -19.57 -23.52
CA ALA A 241 -0.55 -19.95 -22.16
C ALA A 241 -1.19 -19.05 -21.11
N PHE A 242 -1.22 -17.74 -21.31
CA PHE A 242 -1.91 -16.78 -20.43
C PHE A 242 -3.42 -17.04 -20.40
N TRP A 243 -4.02 -17.26 -21.55
CA TRP A 243 -5.44 -17.62 -21.65
C TRP A 243 -5.76 -18.89 -20.87
N ASN A 244 -5.00 -19.97 -21.09
CA ASN A 244 -5.23 -21.26 -20.44
C ASN A 244 -5.04 -21.19 -18.91
N ALA A 245 -4.04 -20.45 -18.44
CA ALA A 245 -3.84 -20.23 -17.00
C ALA A 245 -5.02 -19.46 -16.38
N GLN A 246 -5.53 -18.43 -17.05
CA GLN A 246 -6.71 -17.70 -16.63
C GLN A 246 -7.96 -18.62 -16.64
N GLN A 247 -8.15 -19.46 -17.66
CA GLN A 247 -9.24 -20.44 -17.73
C GLN A 247 -9.11 -21.54 -16.67
N ALA A 248 -7.93 -21.76 -16.12
CA ALA A 248 -7.69 -22.66 -14.98
C ALA A 248 -7.92 -21.98 -13.61
N GLY A 249 -8.35 -20.72 -13.58
CA GLY A 249 -8.74 -20.00 -12.39
C GLY A 249 -7.67 -19.05 -11.84
N VAL A 250 -6.51 -18.91 -12.48
CA VAL A 250 -5.47 -17.98 -12.04
C VAL A 250 -5.89 -16.54 -12.36
N VAL A 251 -5.90 -15.67 -11.37
CA VAL A 251 -5.97 -14.20 -11.57
C VAL A 251 -4.60 -13.72 -12.02
N ILE A 252 -4.50 -13.22 -13.24
CA ILE A 252 -3.22 -12.76 -13.79
C ILE A 252 -3.21 -11.23 -13.86
N VAL A 253 -2.31 -10.62 -13.10
CA VAL A 253 -2.11 -9.16 -13.04
C VAL A 253 -0.76 -8.84 -13.64
N ALA A 254 -0.70 -7.91 -14.58
CA ALA A 254 0.57 -7.51 -15.18
C ALA A 254 0.72 -5.99 -15.29
N SER A 255 1.97 -5.56 -15.29
CA SER A 255 2.34 -4.17 -15.57
C SER A 255 1.93 -3.77 -17.00
N ALA A 256 1.40 -2.56 -17.18
CA ALA A 256 1.07 -2.03 -18.50
C ALA A 256 2.31 -1.73 -19.35
N GLY A 257 3.47 -1.47 -18.72
CA GLY A 257 4.71 -1.07 -19.36
C GLY A 257 5.08 0.37 -19.08
N ASN A 258 6.33 0.71 -19.38
CA ASN A 258 6.94 2.02 -19.09
C ASN A 258 7.38 2.74 -20.37
N SER A 259 6.59 2.62 -21.44
CA SER A 259 6.88 3.25 -22.73
C SER A 259 6.34 4.68 -22.84
N GLY A 260 5.79 5.22 -21.75
CA GLY A 260 5.16 6.53 -21.70
C GLY A 260 3.78 6.57 -22.34
N PRO A 261 3.09 7.73 -22.24
CA PRO A 261 1.76 7.91 -22.82
C PRO A 261 1.82 7.91 -24.34
N GLY A 262 0.77 7.35 -24.97
CA GLY A 262 0.61 7.30 -26.42
C GLY A 262 -0.72 6.66 -26.81
N VAL A 263 -0.95 6.43 -28.09
CA VAL A 263 -2.21 5.87 -28.56
C VAL A 263 -2.43 4.44 -28.05
N ASP A 264 -1.38 3.61 -28.06
CA ASP A 264 -1.42 2.24 -27.55
C ASP A 264 0.03 1.78 -27.26
N THR A 265 0.55 2.19 -26.13
CA THR A 265 1.92 1.88 -25.69
C THR A 265 1.99 0.74 -24.69
N VAL A 266 0.86 0.10 -24.38
CA VAL A 266 0.81 -1.05 -23.46
C VAL A 266 1.69 -2.18 -23.98
N ASN A 267 2.45 -2.81 -23.09
CA ASN A 267 3.32 -3.93 -23.40
C ASN A 267 2.59 -5.28 -23.24
N TYR A 268 3.12 -6.34 -23.86
CA TYR A 268 2.71 -7.71 -23.56
C TYR A 268 3.44 -8.17 -22.27
N PRO A 269 2.78 -8.91 -21.36
CA PRO A 269 1.46 -9.55 -21.54
C PRO A 269 0.26 -8.66 -21.21
N GLY A 270 0.44 -7.42 -20.78
CA GLY A 270 -0.67 -6.51 -20.40
C GLY A 270 -1.72 -6.35 -21.51
N LYS A 271 -1.33 -6.46 -22.80
CA LYS A 271 -2.26 -6.43 -23.93
C LYS A 271 -3.16 -7.66 -24.08
N PHE A 272 -2.87 -8.75 -23.41
CA PHE A 272 -3.73 -9.95 -23.52
C PHE A 272 -5.03 -9.74 -22.74
N SER A 273 -6.16 -10.12 -23.34
CA SER A 273 -7.48 -9.97 -22.73
C SER A 273 -7.66 -10.80 -21.44
N SER A 274 -6.87 -11.88 -21.30
CA SER A 274 -6.81 -12.74 -20.10
C SER A 274 -6.08 -12.10 -18.92
N VAL A 275 -5.44 -10.95 -19.10
CA VAL A 275 -4.57 -10.29 -18.11
C VAL A 275 -5.22 -8.99 -17.63
N ILE A 276 -5.08 -8.68 -16.35
CA ILE A 276 -5.43 -7.38 -15.78
C ILE A 276 -4.20 -6.47 -15.91
N ALA A 277 -4.22 -5.59 -16.92
CA ALA A 277 -3.13 -4.63 -17.15
C ALA A 277 -3.24 -3.44 -16.20
N VAL A 278 -2.14 -3.12 -15.52
CA VAL A 278 -2.10 -2.08 -14.49
C VAL A 278 -1.24 -0.90 -14.92
N GLY A 279 -1.87 0.28 -15.02
CA GLY A 279 -1.21 1.57 -15.19
C GLY A 279 -0.65 2.10 -13.87
N SER A 280 0.23 3.10 -13.94
CA SER A 280 0.90 3.71 -12.79
C SER A 280 0.41 5.11 -12.52
N ILE A 281 0.15 5.43 -11.24
CA ILE A 281 -0.04 6.79 -10.74
C ILE A 281 1.08 7.21 -9.80
N ASP A 282 1.24 8.52 -9.65
CA ASP A 282 2.06 9.16 -8.63
C ASP A 282 1.26 9.49 -7.34
N TYR A 283 1.93 10.02 -6.32
CA TYR A 283 1.32 10.36 -5.03
C TYR A 283 0.27 11.49 -5.11
N THR A 284 0.22 12.22 -6.23
CA THR A 284 -0.80 13.25 -6.51
C THR A 284 -2.00 12.70 -7.30
N SER A 285 -2.03 11.38 -7.53
CA SER A 285 -3.03 10.67 -8.34
C SER A 285 -3.02 11.02 -9.83
N ASN A 286 -1.94 11.64 -10.33
CA ASN A 286 -1.73 11.79 -11.76
C ASN A 286 -1.12 10.52 -12.35
N ALA A 287 -1.38 10.26 -13.62
CA ALA A 287 -0.66 9.20 -14.33
C ALA A 287 0.85 9.45 -14.29
N SER A 288 1.62 8.44 -13.93
CA SER A 288 3.08 8.52 -13.96
C SER A 288 3.55 8.79 -15.38
N THR A 289 4.52 9.67 -15.54
CA THR A 289 5.00 10.11 -16.87
C THR A 289 5.55 8.99 -17.75
N PHE A 290 5.96 7.90 -17.13
CA PHE A 290 6.44 6.70 -17.81
C PHE A 290 5.32 5.69 -18.11
N SER A 291 4.14 5.79 -17.48
CA SER A 291 3.09 4.78 -17.62
C SER A 291 2.64 4.64 -19.06
N SER A 292 2.64 3.41 -19.56
CA SER A 292 2.02 3.08 -20.84
C SER A 292 0.51 3.28 -20.78
N THR A 293 -0.08 3.71 -21.89
CA THR A 293 -1.49 3.99 -22.06
C THR A 293 -2.07 3.23 -23.26
N GLY A 294 -3.36 2.99 -23.26
CA GLY A 294 -4.06 2.32 -24.35
C GLY A 294 -5.29 1.53 -23.91
N PRO A 295 -6.05 0.96 -24.85
CA PRO A 295 -7.32 0.29 -24.57
C PRO A 295 -7.19 -0.95 -23.68
N ALA A 296 -5.99 -1.51 -23.54
CA ALA A 296 -5.76 -2.67 -22.70
C ALA A 296 -5.56 -2.33 -21.20
N VAL A 297 -5.30 -1.06 -20.85
CA VAL A 297 -5.22 -0.66 -19.44
C VAL A 297 -6.56 -0.94 -18.77
N ALA A 298 -6.54 -1.84 -17.77
CA ALA A 298 -7.76 -2.20 -17.06
C ALA A 298 -7.97 -1.34 -15.82
N ILE A 299 -6.90 -1.05 -15.08
CA ILE A 299 -6.95 -0.34 -13.81
C ILE A 299 -5.60 0.31 -13.55
N SER A 300 -5.55 1.28 -12.66
CA SER A 300 -4.30 1.93 -12.23
C SER A 300 -4.05 1.73 -10.74
N ALA A 301 -2.77 1.84 -10.35
CA ALA A 301 -2.36 1.74 -8.97
C ALA A 301 -1.10 2.59 -8.70
N PRO A 302 -0.72 2.83 -7.43
CA PRO A 302 0.51 3.51 -7.07
C PRO A 302 1.74 2.84 -7.67
N GLY A 303 2.56 3.57 -8.42
CA GLY A 303 3.75 3.01 -9.05
C GLY A 303 4.93 3.97 -9.15
N SER A 304 4.80 5.23 -8.71
CA SER A 304 5.92 6.17 -8.59
C SER A 304 6.42 6.22 -7.15
N ASP A 305 7.74 6.17 -6.97
CA ASP A 305 8.43 6.30 -5.68
C ASP A 305 7.89 5.32 -4.61
N ILE A 306 7.73 4.06 -5.00
CA ILE A 306 7.25 3.01 -4.11
C ILE A 306 8.40 2.46 -3.26
N TYR A 307 8.29 2.63 -1.94
CA TYR A 307 9.22 2.08 -0.96
C TYR A 307 8.82 0.65 -0.61
N SER A 308 9.73 -0.31 -0.79
CA SER A 308 9.48 -1.73 -0.55
C SER A 308 10.77 -2.47 -0.21
N THR A 309 10.68 -3.78 -0.02
CA THR A 309 11.81 -4.67 0.31
C THR A 309 12.86 -4.70 -0.78
N GLY A 310 14.13 -4.77 -0.39
CA GLY A 310 15.29 -4.89 -1.28
C GLY A 310 16.14 -6.10 -0.93
N MET A 311 16.92 -6.59 -1.89
CA MET A 311 17.85 -7.69 -1.63
C MET A 311 18.82 -7.39 -0.49
N GLY A 312 19.21 -8.42 0.26
CA GLY A 312 20.13 -8.30 1.39
C GLY A 312 19.48 -7.77 2.65
N GLY A 313 18.16 -7.85 2.78
CA GLY A 313 17.42 -7.46 3.98
C GLY A 313 17.20 -5.95 4.14
N GLY A 314 17.47 -5.17 3.10
CA GLY A 314 17.27 -3.71 3.08
C GLY A 314 15.97 -3.31 2.39
N TYR A 315 15.80 -1.99 2.21
CA TYR A 315 14.63 -1.39 1.56
C TYR A 315 15.09 -0.36 0.54
N LEU A 316 14.31 -0.19 -0.52
CA LEU A 316 14.61 0.81 -1.55
C LEU A 316 13.34 1.35 -2.20
N VAL A 317 13.49 2.50 -2.88
CA VAL A 317 12.43 3.12 -3.65
C VAL A 317 12.60 2.76 -5.12
N GLN A 318 11.53 2.29 -5.75
CA GLN A 318 11.48 2.06 -7.20
C GLN A 318 10.23 2.70 -7.81
N SER A 319 10.30 3.00 -9.11
CA SER A 319 9.17 3.54 -9.89
C SER A 319 8.98 2.73 -11.16
N GLY A 320 7.73 2.42 -11.47
CA GLY A 320 7.34 1.64 -12.66
C GLY A 320 5.91 1.10 -12.55
N THR A 321 5.32 0.76 -13.67
CA THR A 321 4.08 -0.04 -13.68
C THR A 321 4.30 -1.42 -13.04
N SER A 322 5.57 -1.85 -12.94
CA SER A 322 6.01 -3.03 -12.17
C SER A 322 5.74 -2.91 -10.67
N MET A 323 5.70 -1.69 -10.11
CA MET A 323 5.35 -1.41 -8.72
C MET A 323 3.85 -1.18 -8.54
N ALA A 324 3.15 -0.78 -9.61
CA ALA A 324 1.69 -0.65 -9.61
C ALA A 324 0.98 -2.02 -9.62
N ALA A 325 1.42 -2.95 -10.45
CA ALA A 325 0.82 -4.28 -10.58
C ALA A 325 0.73 -5.05 -9.24
N PRO A 326 1.76 -5.08 -8.38
CA PRO A 326 1.68 -5.79 -7.10
C PRO A 326 0.66 -5.20 -6.12
N HIS A 327 0.32 -3.91 -6.19
CA HIS A 327 -0.79 -3.35 -5.41
C HIS A 327 -2.12 -4.02 -5.79
N VAL A 328 -2.40 -4.16 -7.09
CA VAL A 328 -3.60 -4.82 -7.59
C VAL A 328 -3.60 -6.32 -7.27
N SER A 329 -2.44 -6.98 -7.39
CA SER A 329 -2.28 -8.39 -7.01
C SER A 329 -2.56 -8.61 -5.51
N GLY A 330 -2.12 -7.68 -4.67
CA GLY A 330 -2.41 -7.70 -3.24
C GLY A 330 -3.91 -7.53 -2.94
N VAL A 331 -4.59 -6.57 -3.60
CA VAL A 331 -6.05 -6.40 -3.43
C VAL A 331 -6.80 -7.65 -3.90
N ALA A 332 -6.39 -8.26 -5.02
CA ALA A 332 -6.95 -9.53 -5.45
C ALA A 332 -6.78 -10.63 -4.39
N ALA A 333 -5.60 -10.70 -3.75
CA ALA A 333 -5.35 -11.64 -2.66
C ALA A 333 -6.19 -11.33 -1.40
N LEU A 334 -6.44 -10.05 -1.07
CA LEU A 334 -7.36 -9.68 0.01
C LEU A 334 -8.78 -10.18 -0.28
N MET A 335 -9.28 -10.00 -1.51
CA MET A 335 -10.61 -10.43 -1.93
C MET A 335 -10.77 -11.95 -1.83
N VAL A 336 -9.83 -12.72 -2.36
CA VAL A 336 -9.82 -14.18 -2.29
C VAL A 336 -9.77 -14.65 -0.84
N GLY A 337 -8.88 -14.08 -0.03
CA GLY A 337 -8.75 -14.39 1.40
C GLY A 337 -9.94 -13.94 2.25
N GLY A 338 -10.68 -12.93 1.79
CA GLY A 338 -11.91 -12.44 2.38
C GLY A 338 -13.14 -13.32 2.12
N GLY A 339 -12.98 -14.40 1.36
CA GLY A 339 -14.03 -15.37 1.10
C GLY A 339 -14.90 -15.04 -0.13
N LEU A 340 -14.30 -14.36 -1.12
CA LEU A 340 -14.99 -14.15 -2.41
C LEU A 340 -15.52 -15.48 -2.96
N ILE A 341 -16.77 -15.46 -3.38
CA ILE A 341 -17.47 -16.64 -3.90
C ILE A 341 -17.70 -16.50 -5.41
N ASP A 342 -17.73 -17.63 -6.10
CA ASP A 342 -18.18 -17.76 -7.47
C ASP A 342 -19.69 -17.40 -7.55
N GLN A 343 -20.02 -16.30 -8.23
CA GLN A 343 -21.38 -15.77 -8.30
C GLN A 343 -22.12 -16.28 -9.52
N ASN A 344 -21.40 -16.64 -10.58
CA ASN A 344 -21.97 -17.06 -11.85
C ASN A 344 -21.97 -18.59 -12.05
N ALA A 345 -21.46 -19.33 -11.03
CA ALA A 345 -21.41 -20.80 -10.99
C ALA A 345 -20.60 -21.43 -12.14
N ASN A 346 -19.56 -20.73 -12.61
CA ASN A 346 -18.64 -21.28 -13.61
C ASN A 346 -17.52 -22.12 -13.01
N GLY A 347 -17.44 -22.20 -11.67
CA GLY A 347 -16.42 -22.94 -10.91
C GLY A 347 -15.13 -22.17 -10.67
N LEU A 348 -15.07 -20.88 -11.03
CA LEU A 348 -13.90 -20.01 -10.90
C LEU A 348 -14.30 -18.73 -10.17
N ILE A 349 -13.30 -17.94 -9.71
CA ILE A 349 -13.53 -16.64 -9.05
C ILE A 349 -12.69 -15.51 -9.67
N ASN A 350 -11.90 -15.81 -10.67
CA ASN A 350 -10.98 -14.85 -11.26
C ASN A 350 -11.67 -13.79 -12.12
N ASP A 351 -12.82 -14.10 -12.68
CA ASP A 351 -13.67 -13.14 -13.38
C ASP A 351 -14.43 -12.22 -12.42
N GLU A 352 -14.89 -12.75 -11.25
CA GLU A 352 -15.41 -11.92 -10.17
C GLU A 352 -14.34 -10.97 -9.62
N VAL A 353 -13.11 -11.44 -9.42
CA VAL A 353 -12.01 -10.57 -9.00
C VAL A 353 -11.83 -9.42 -9.99
N ARG A 354 -11.74 -9.70 -11.28
CA ARG A 354 -11.63 -8.66 -12.32
C ARG A 354 -12.83 -7.71 -12.28
N SER A 355 -14.04 -8.25 -12.20
CA SER A 355 -15.29 -7.46 -12.20
C SER A 355 -15.35 -6.52 -11.00
N ILE A 356 -15.02 -7.00 -9.79
CA ILE A 356 -15.05 -6.18 -8.59
C ILE A 356 -13.94 -5.13 -8.64
N LEU A 357 -12.70 -5.49 -8.97
CA LEU A 357 -11.61 -4.53 -9.10
C LEU A 357 -11.96 -3.36 -10.03
N THR A 358 -12.60 -3.65 -11.17
CA THR A 358 -12.94 -2.61 -12.16
C THR A 358 -14.21 -1.82 -11.82
N SER A 359 -15.18 -2.43 -11.14
CA SER A 359 -16.42 -1.75 -10.77
C SER A 359 -16.34 -0.93 -9.49
N THR A 360 -15.34 -1.18 -8.65
CA THR A 360 -15.10 -0.45 -7.41
C THR A 360 -13.95 0.54 -7.49
N ALA A 361 -13.27 0.61 -8.65
CA ALA A 361 -12.18 1.55 -8.86
C ALA A 361 -12.65 3.01 -8.71
N GLU A 362 -11.83 3.83 -8.08
CA GLU A 362 -12.03 5.29 -8.03
C GLU A 362 -11.77 5.90 -9.41
N ASP A 363 -12.79 6.45 -10.03
CA ASP A 363 -12.68 7.05 -11.37
C ASP A 363 -11.68 8.21 -11.37
N LEU A 364 -10.67 8.13 -12.22
CA LEU A 364 -9.64 9.16 -12.40
C LEU A 364 -9.62 9.63 -13.85
N GLY A 365 -9.31 10.91 -14.03
CA GLY A 365 -9.26 11.52 -15.38
C GLY A 365 -10.63 11.84 -15.96
N PRO A 366 -10.85 11.61 -17.27
CA PRO A 366 -12.17 11.75 -17.88
C PRO A 366 -13.15 10.72 -17.32
N ALA A 367 -14.40 11.14 -17.07
CA ALA A 367 -15.42 10.30 -16.46
C ALA A 367 -15.63 8.96 -17.19
N GLY A 368 -15.60 7.87 -16.44
CA GLY A 368 -15.70 6.51 -16.92
C GLY A 368 -14.37 5.95 -17.39
N ARG A 369 -14.38 4.76 -18.00
CA ARG A 369 -13.16 4.10 -18.47
C ARG A 369 -12.44 4.93 -19.54
N ASP A 370 -11.15 5.17 -19.35
CA ASP A 370 -10.27 5.80 -20.32
C ASP A 370 -8.98 4.98 -20.58
N ASP A 371 -8.17 5.41 -21.55
CA ASP A 371 -6.96 4.68 -21.96
C ASP A 371 -5.74 4.98 -21.08
N THR A 372 -5.84 5.90 -20.14
CA THR A 372 -4.76 6.30 -19.20
C THR A 372 -4.88 5.54 -17.90
N PHE A 373 -6.06 5.59 -17.29
CA PHE A 373 -6.31 5.03 -15.97
C PHE A 373 -7.10 3.71 -15.98
N GLY A 374 -7.56 3.26 -17.16
CA GLY A 374 -8.50 2.15 -17.26
C GLY A 374 -9.84 2.52 -16.63
N TYR A 375 -10.34 1.70 -15.71
CA TYR A 375 -11.54 2.00 -14.91
C TYR A 375 -11.25 2.93 -13.70
N GLY A 376 -9.99 3.32 -13.49
CA GLY A 376 -9.58 4.21 -12.43
C GLY A 376 -8.54 3.58 -11.48
N LEU A 377 -8.40 4.13 -10.29
CA LEU A 377 -7.51 3.65 -9.24
C LEU A 377 -8.12 2.49 -8.47
N VAL A 378 -7.36 1.44 -8.25
CA VAL A 378 -7.78 0.33 -7.39
C VAL A 378 -8.13 0.83 -5.98
N ASP A 379 -9.25 0.36 -5.44
CA ASP A 379 -9.74 0.68 -4.09
C ASP A 379 -9.94 -0.60 -3.28
N ALA A 380 -9.06 -0.83 -2.33
CA ALA A 380 -9.09 -2.04 -1.49
C ALA A 380 -10.29 -2.04 -0.54
N GLU A 381 -10.65 -0.89 0.01
CA GLU A 381 -11.80 -0.78 0.91
C GLU A 381 -13.10 -1.06 0.16
N ALA A 382 -13.34 -0.39 -0.97
CA ALA A 382 -14.54 -0.58 -1.78
C ALA A 382 -14.66 -2.01 -2.29
N ALA A 383 -13.56 -2.62 -2.75
CA ALA A 383 -13.53 -4.02 -3.17
C ALA A 383 -13.93 -4.97 -2.02
N MET A 384 -13.37 -4.75 -0.82
CA MET A 384 -13.66 -5.58 0.34
C MET A 384 -15.07 -5.38 0.90
N VAL A 385 -15.66 -4.19 0.75
CA VAL A 385 -17.11 -3.96 1.06
C VAL A 385 -17.99 -4.83 0.18
N VAL A 386 -17.69 -4.95 -1.12
CA VAL A 386 -18.44 -5.83 -2.03
C VAL A 386 -18.26 -7.29 -1.60
N VAL A 387 -17.03 -7.74 -1.36
CA VAL A 387 -16.75 -9.12 -0.91
C VAL A 387 -17.51 -9.45 0.37
N ALA A 388 -17.49 -8.57 1.38
CA ALA A 388 -18.19 -8.77 2.64
C ALA A 388 -19.73 -8.87 2.45
N GLY A 389 -20.28 -8.13 1.50
CA GLY A 389 -21.71 -8.22 1.16
C GLY A 389 -22.11 -9.52 0.44
N LEU A 390 -21.15 -10.22 -0.15
CA LEU A 390 -21.36 -11.49 -0.86
C LEU A 390 -21.21 -12.72 0.03
N VAL A 391 -20.44 -12.63 1.11
CA VAL A 391 -20.24 -13.73 2.06
C VAL A 391 -21.51 -13.91 2.88
N PRO A 392 -22.14 -15.11 2.90
CA PRO A 392 -23.27 -15.36 3.78
C PRO A 392 -22.90 -15.12 5.24
N PRO A 393 -23.80 -14.56 6.07
CA PRO A 393 -23.51 -14.41 7.48
C PRO A 393 -23.21 -15.78 8.11
N PRO A 394 -22.29 -15.87 9.08
CA PRO A 394 -21.98 -17.12 9.75
C PRO A 394 -23.27 -17.72 10.34
N PRO A 395 -23.44 -19.05 10.35
CA PRO A 395 -24.60 -19.68 10.96
C PRO A 395 -24.70 -19.25 12.43
N PRO A 396 -25.93 -19.06 12.93
CA PRO A 396 -26.12 -18.69 14.34
C PRO A 396 -25.45 -19.73 15.25
N PRO A 397 -24.88 -19.32 16.38
CA PRO A 397 -24.26 -20.25 17.32
C PRO A 397 -25.29 -21.33 17.72
N PRO A 398 -24.88 -22.58 17.93
CA PRO A 398 -25.76 -23.64 18.35
C PRO A 398 -26.48 -23.21 19.68
N PRO A 399 -27.73 -23.55 19.88
CA PRO A 399 -28.43 -23.24 21.11
C PRO A 399 -27.67 -23.83 22.31
N PRO A 400 -27.65 -23.12 23.44
CA PRO A 400 -27.00 -23.64 24.64
C PRO A 400 -27.54 -25.00 25.00
N PRO A 401 -26.74 -25.94 25.52
CA PRO A 401 -27.20 -27.24 25.94
C PRO A 401 -28.33 -27.09 26.99
N PRO A 402 -29.35 -27.95 26.99
CA PRO A 402 -30.39 -27.88 27.96
C PRO A 402 -29.81 -27.97 29.38
N PRO A 403 -30.39 -27.26 30.36
CA PRO A 403 -29.93 -27.35 31.74
C PRO A 403 -29.98 -28.80 32.22
N PRO A 404 -29.05 -29.23 33.08
CA PRO A 404 -29.07 -30.56 33.66
C PRO A 404 -30.39 -30.77 34.41
N PRO A 405 -30.95 -32.00 34.44
CA PRO A 405 -32.13 -32.29 35.18
C PRO A 405 -31.93 -31.95 36.67
N PRO A 406 -32.97 -31.48 37.36
CA PRO A 406 -32.89 -31.19 38.76
C PRO A 406 -32.52 -32.46 39.56
N PRO A 407 -31.81 -32.30 40.69
CA PRO A 407 -31.32 -33.41 41.51
C PRO A 407 -32.45 -34.22 42.14
#